data_19e4903182b6b40c3ea22c9a65fe85e4
#
_entry.id   19e4903182b6b40c3ea22c9a65fe85e4
#
_cell.length_a   1.000
_cell.length_b   1.000
_cell.length_c   1.000
_cell.angle_alpha   90.00
_cell.angle_beta   90.00
_cell.angle_gamma   90.00
#
_symmetry.space_group_name_H-M   'P 1'
#
loop_
_entity.id
_entity.type
_entity.pdbx_description
1 polymer ?
#
loop_
_entity_poly.entity_id
_entity_poly.type
_entity_poly.pdbx_seq_one_letter_code
_entity_poly.pdbx_strand_id
1 'polypeptide(L)'
;MRRWMTAVLWRAAALPLSAQYNVKRLMEEGRRQLDMGYYVVAMQVFERIAAMKPHQYEAWYLSALCKYRLEDFKGAAEDGSRALALQPYIPDLFDLHAMASMRLERYDSAAIDYTRALEIDDANRDYWYNRAYAIYMGGDSVVARQQIDYILRRWPEFQQAQWLRSMIDRGVRPAPSKAPSVPAKGFWLPTLPKLSDETDHQPKTHNPLMQKK
;
A
#
# COMPACT_ATOMS: atom_id res chain seq x y z
N MET A 1 -15.57 -25.26 -49.87
CA MET A 1 -14.73 -24.23 -49.18
C MET A 1 -15.33 -23.64 -47.92
N ARG A 2 -16.27 -24.32 -47.20
CA ARG A 2 -16.99 -23.77 -46.01
C ARG A 2 -16.59 -24.36 -44.65
N ARG A 3 -15.72 -25.36 -44.63
CA ARG A 3 -15.39 -26.12 -43.39
C ARG A 3 -14.15 -25.59 -42.62
N TRP A 4 -13.40 -24.67 -43.17
CA TRP A 4 -12.16 -24.14 -42.56
C TRP A 4 -12.35 -22.86 -41.73
N MET A 5 -13.45 -22.13 -41.95
CA MET A 5 -13.69 -20.88 -41.21
C MET A 5 -14.21 -21.10 -39.78
N THR A 6 -14.84 -22.24 -39.49
CA THR A 6 -15.35 -22.54 -38.13
C THR A 6 -14.27 -22.97 -37.14
N ALA A 7 -13.15 -23.56 -37.62
CA ALA A 7 -12.05 -23.98 -36.76
C ALA A 7 -11.19 -22.82 -36.24
N VAL A 8 -11.11 -21.72 -37.00
CA VAL A 8 -10.31 -20.53 -36.63
C VAL A 8 -11.03 -19.70 -35.55
N LEU A 9 -12.38 -19.61 -35.60
CA LEU A 9 -13.19 -18.86 -34.63
C LEU A 9 -13.22 -19.57 -33.24
N TRP A 10 -13.14 -20.90 -33.21
CA TRP A 10 -13.08 -21.63 -31.93
C TRP A 10 -11.74 -21.51 -31.21
N ARG A 11 -10.63 -21.31 -31.93
CA ARG A 11 -9.30 -21.07 -31.31
C ARG A 11 -9.18 -19.71 -30.69
N ALA A 12 -9.86 -18.71 -31.22
CA ALA A 12 -9.80 -17.32 -30.68
C ALA A 12 -10.58 -17.18 -29.37
N ALA A 13 -11.64 -17.98 -29.13
CA ALA A 13 -12.47 -17.91 -27.93
C ALA A 13 -11.87 -18.66 -26.71
N ALA A 14 -10.93 -19.57 -26.92
CA ALA A 14 -10.32 -20.35 -25.82
C ALA A 14 -9.11 -19.67 -25.18
N LEU A 15 -8.53 -18.66 -25.81
CA LEU A 15 -7.36 -17.95 -25.31
C LEU A 15 -7.61 -17.12 -24.04
N PRO A 16 -8.74 -16.42 -23.84
CA PRO A 16 -8.95 -15.63 -22.64
C PRO A 16 -9.12 -16.47 -21.36
N LEU A 17 -9.70 -17.63 -21.45
CA LEU A 17 -9.95 -18.50 -20.28
C LEU A 17 -8.66 -19.13 -19.73
N SER A 18 -7.75 -19.55 -20.61
CA SER A 18 -6.46 -20.11 -20.22
C SER A 18 -5.52 -19.02 -19.65
N ALA A 19 -5.59 -17.78 -20.19
CA ALA A 19 -4.84 -16.66 -19.70
C ALA A 19 -5.34 -16.21 -18.32
N GLN A 20 -6.63 -16.20 -18.06
CA GLN A 20 -7.23 -15.84 -16.78
C GLN A 20 -6.91 -16.86 -15.68
N TYR A 21 -6.97 -18.15 -16.01
CA TYR A 21 -6.56 -19.22 -15.10
C TYR A 21 -5.06 -19.12 -14.74
N ASN A 22 -4.24 -18.75 -15.71
CA ASN A 22 -2.80 -18.60 -15.51
C ASN A 22 -2.46 -17.42 -14.60
N VAL A 23 -3.16 -16.29 -14.69
CA VAL A 23 -2.94 -15.11 -13.83
C VAL A 23 -3.26 -15.40 -12.36
N LYS A 24 -4.37 -16.08 -12.06
CA LYS A 24 -4.71 -16.48 -10.69
C LYS A 24 -3.61 -17.35 -10.08
N ARG A 25 -3.18 -18.38 -10.80
CA ARG A 25 -2.10 -19.26 -10.35
C ARG A 25 -0.77 -18.53 -10.17
N LEU A 26 -0.43 -17.61 -11.08
CA LEU A 26 0.75 -16.77 -10.95
C LEU A 26 0.68 -15.86 -9.72
N MET A 27 -0.49 -15.30 -9.44
CA MET A 27 -0.69 -14.46 -8.26
C MET A 27 -0.48 -15.28 -6.96
N GLU A 28 -1.03 -16.46 -6.86
CA GLU A 28 -0.84 -17.39 -5.73
C GLU A 28 0.64 -17.78 -5.58
N GLU A 29 1.33 -18.07 -6.67
CA GLU A 29 2.76 -18.37 -6.66
C GLU A 29 3.60 -17.17 -6.19
N GLY A 30 3.34 -15.99 -6.75
CA GLY A 30 4.04 -14.76 -6.34
C GLY A 30 3.86 -14.46 -4.85
N ARG A 31 2.64 -14.61 -4.32
CA ARG A 31 2.37 -14.44 -2.88
C ARG A 31 3.15 -15.45 -2.03
N ARG A 32 3.16 -16.72 -2.43
CA ARG A 32 3.94 -17.75 -1.75
C ARG A 32 5.43 -17.42 -1.72
N GLN A 33 6.00 -16.94 -2.84
CA GLN A 33 7.41 -16.51 -2.89
C GLN A 33 7.67 -15.30 -1.99
N LEU A 34 6.73 -14.35 -1.96
CA LEU A 34 6.80 -13.18 -1.06
C LEU A 34 6.80 -13.60 0.41
N ASP A 35 5.90 -14.51 0.80
CA ASP A 35 5.77 -15.01 2.19
C ASP A 35 7.04 -15.77 2.63
N MET A 36 7.70 -16.46 1.71
CA MET A 36 8.98 -17.12 1.95
C MET A 36 10.19 -16.16 1.95
N GLY A 37 9.98 -14.87 1.64
CA GLY A 37 11.05 -13.87 1.58
C GLY A 37 11.85 -13.86 0.28
N TYR A 38 11.43 -14.60 -0.75
CA TYR A 38 12.08 -14.61 -2.07
C TYR A 38 11.62 -13.41 -2.91
N TYR A 39 11.94 -12.20 -2.43
CA TYR A 39 11.42 -10.93 -2.97
C TYR A 39 11.73 -10.72 -4.45
N VAL A 40 12.92 -11.12 -4.93
CA VAL A 40 13.30 -10.97 -6.36
C VAL A 40 12.40 -11.85 -7.25
N VAL A 41 12.17 -13.10 -6.83
CA VAL A 41 11.34 -14.04 -7.60
C VAL A 41 9.88 -13.58 -7.58
N ALA A 42 9.37 -13.18 -6.41
CA ALA A 42 8.02 -12.66 -6.27
C ALA A 42 7.81 -11.40 -7.14
N MET A 43 8.74 -10.46 -7.12
CA MET A 43 8.73 -9.25 -7.94
C MET A 43 8.59 -9.57 -9.43
N GLN A 44 9.42 -10.47 -9.95
CA GLN A 44 9.36 -10.88 -11.36
C GLN A 44 8.02 -11.48 -11.75
N VAL A 45 7.41 -12.26 -10.84
CA VAL A 45 6.06 -12.81 -11.06
C VAL A 45 5.01 -11.70 -11.11
N PHE A 46 5.05 -10.74 -10.16
CA PHE A 46 4.07 -9.64 -10.12
C PHE A 46 4.25 -8.67 -11.29
N GLU A 47 5.47 -8.34 -11.69
CA GLU A 47 5.75 -7.53 -12.88
C GLU A 47 5.23 -8.20 -14.16
N ARG A 48 5.39 -9.52 -14.28
CA ARG A 48 4.81 -10.28 -15.39
C ARG A 48 3.28 -10.22 -15.39
N ILE A 49 2.64 -10.31 -14.22
CA ILE A 49 1.18 -10.17 -14.10
C ILE A 49 0.77 -8.74 -14.49
N ALA A 50 1.46 -7.72 -14.00
CA ALA A 50 1.19 -6.32 -14.32
C ALA A 50 1.34 -6.04 -15.84
N ALA A 51 2.31 -6.66 -16.50
CA ALA A 51 2.45 -6.58 -17.96
C ALA A 51 1.29 -7.24 -18.71
N MET A 52 0.77 -8.38 -18.22
CA MET A 52 -0.39 -9.08 -18.84
C MET A 52 -1.74 -8.42 -18.50
N LYS A 53 -1.84 -7.82 -17.32
CA LYS A 53 -3.06 -7.22 -16.76
C LYS A 53 -2.75 -5.86 -16.12
N PRO A 54 -2.50 -4.81 -16.93
CA PRO A 54 -2.08 -3.51 -16.42
C PRO A 54 -3.07 -2.85 -15.45
N HIS A 55 -4.35 -3.22 -15.51
CA HIS A 55 -5.40 -2.69 -14.63
C HIS A 55 -5.55 -3.45 -13.31
N GLN A 56 -4.76 -4.48 -13.07
CA GLN A 56 -4.78 -5.23 -11.82
C GLN A 56 -3.89 -4.54 -10.78
N TYR A 57 -4.47 -3.67 -9.94
CA TYR A 57 -3.75 -2.89 -8.95
C TYR A 57 -2.93 -3.73 -7.98
N GLU A 58 -3.42 -4.93 -7.62
CA GLU A 58 -2.73 -5.84 -6.71
C GLU A 58 -1.36 -6.27 -7.22
N ALA A 59 -1.19 -6.46 -8.54
CA ALA A 59 0.08 -6.83 -9.11
C ALA A 59 1.10 -5.69 -8.94
N TRP A 60 0.69 -4.45 -9.17
CA TRP A 60 1.51 -3.26 -8.94
C TRP A 60 1.85 -3.08 -7.46
N TYR A 61 0.84 -3.25 -6.59
CA TYR A 61 1.04 -3.16 -5.14
C TYR A 61 2.05 -4.19 -4.62
N LEU A 62 1.89 -5.46 -5.02
CA LEU A 62 2.78 -6.53 -4.56
C LEU A 62 4.19 -6.41 -5.19
N SER A 63 4.31 -5.91 -6.42
CA SER A 63 5.60 -5.53 -7.02
C SER A 63 6.26 -4.41 -6.22
N ALA A 64 5.52 -3.35 -5.89
CA ALA A 64 6.00 -2.25 -5.06
C ALA A 64 6.47 -2.73 -3.68
N LEU A 65 5.73 -3.64 -3.05
CA LEU A 65 6.10 -4.22 -1.76
C LEU A 65 7.42 -5.02 -1.87
N CYS A 66 7.59 -5.83 -2.92
CA CYS A 66 8.83 -6.54 -3.17
C CYS A 66 10.00 -5.56 -3.38
N LYS A 67 9.82 -4.53 -4.20
CA LYS A 67 10.82 -3.48 -4.44
C LYS A 67 11.22 -2.76 -3.15
N TYR A 68 10.22 -2.42 -2.31
CA TYR A 68 10.47 -1.83 -1.00
C TYR A 68 11.34 -2.74 -0.12
N ARG A 69 11.07 -4.06 -0.10
CA ARG A 69 11.85 -5.05 0.65
C ARG A 69 13.27 -5.23 0.12
N LEU A 70 13.47 -4.98 -1.18
CA LEU A 70 14.76 -4.99 -1.87
C LEU A 70 15.49 -3.63 -1.78
N GLU A 71 14.93 -2.67 -1.03
CA GLU A 71 15.44 -1.30 -0.89
C GLU A 71 15.42 -0.48 -2.20
N ASP A 72 14.74 -0.94 -3.24
CA ASP A 72 14.44 -0.14 -4.43
C ASP A 72 13.23 0.77 -4.14
N PHE A 73 13.46 1.80 -3.33
CA PHE A 73 12.39 2.71 -2.89
C PHE A 73 11.82 3.55 -4.03
N LYS A 74 12.64 3.84 -5.05
CA LYS A 74 12.17 4.57 -6.22
C LYS A 74 11.20 3.72 -7.03
N GLY A 75 11.58 2.50 -7.37
CA GLY A 75 10.70 1.55 -8.06
C GLY A 75 9.45 1.21 -7.25
N ALA A 76 9.57 1.12 -5.91
CA ALA A 76 8.42 0.93 -5.02
C ALA A 76 7.42 2.11 -5.10
N ALA A 77 7.91 3.35 -5.08
CA ALA A 77 7.05 4.53 -5.21
C ALA A 77 6.39 4.61 -6.61
N GLU A 78 7.11 4.26 -7.67
CA GLU A 78 6.56 4.24 -9.03
C GLU A 78 5.43 3.22 -9.19
N ASP A 79 5.64 1.99 -8.74
CA ASP A 79 4.61 0.93 -8.80
C ASP A 79 3.46 1.22 -7.82
N GLY A 80 3.75 1.77 -6.63
CA GLY A 80 2.77 2.26 -5.68
C GLY A 80 1.86 3.32 -6.28
N SER A 81 2.43 4.29 -7.00
CA SER A 81 1.65 5.32 -7.71
C SER A 81 0.72 4.73 -8.77
N ARG A 82 1.17 3.68 -9.49
CA ARG A 82 0.33 2.97 -10.47
C ARG A 82 -0.83 2.25 -9.80
N ALA A 83 -0.57 1.58 -8.67
CA ALA A 83 -1.61 0.93 -7.88
C ALA A 83 -2.65 1.95 -7.36
N LEU A 84 -2.20 3.08 -6.82
CA LEU A 84 -3.06 4.18 -6.34
C LEU A 84 -3.92 4.80 -7.45
N ALA A 85 -3.37 4.95 -8.65
CA ALA A 85 -4.13 5.45 -9.81
C ALA A 85 -5.30 4.50 -10.21
N LEU A 86 -5.15 3.20 -9.92
CA LEU A 86 -6.17 2.19 -10.20
C LEU A 86 -7.18 2.03 -9.06
N GLN A 87 -6.72 2.18 -7.80
CA GLN A 87 -7.53 1.99 -6.59
C GLN A 87 -7.19 3.03 -5.51
N PRO A 88 -7.79 4.23 -5.54
CA PRO A 88 -7.49 5.31 -4.60
C PRO A 88 -8.23 5.21 -3.25
N TYR A 89 -8.90 4.08 -2.96
CA TYR A 89 -9.72 3.91 -1.75
C TYR A 89 -9.20 2.81 -0.81
N ILE A 90 -7.97 2.35 -1.03
CA ILE A 90 -7.34 1.33 -0.19
C ILE A 90 -6.22 2.00 0.62
N PRO A 91 -6.35 2.10 1.96
CA PRO A 91 -5.38 2.82 2.79
C PRO A 91 -3.98 2.20 2.74
N ASP A 92 -3.86 0.88 2.59
CA ASP A 92 -2.57 0.19 2.51
C ASP A 92 -1.73 0.61 1.29
N LEU A 93 -2.37 1.07 0.20
CA LEU A 93 -1.64 1.56 -0.97
C LEU A 93 -0.98 2.91 -0.66
N PHE A 94 -1.66 3.79 0.06
CA PHE A 94 -1.10 5.06 0.54
C PHE A 94 0.01 4.81 1.55
N ASP A 95 -0.16 3.86 2.48
CA ASP A 95 0.87 3.52 3.46
C ASP A 95 2.15 3.04 2.78
N LEU A 96 2.09 2.09 1.85
CA LEU A 96 3.26 1.61 1.12
C LEU A 96 3.95 2.73 0.33
N HIS A 97 3.17 3.58 -0.36
CA HIS A 97 3.71 4.70 -1.13
C HIS A 97 4.35 5.74 -0.21
N ALA A 98 3.72 6.04 0.94
CA ALA A 98 4.26 6.91 1.97
C ALA A 98 5.55 6.35 2.57
N MET A 99 5.60 5.05 2.88
CA MET A 99 6.82 4.39 3.37
C MET A 99 7.97 4.52 2.37
N ALA A 100 7.71 4.32 1.08
CA ALA A 100 8.71 4.51 0.03
C ALA A 100 9.17 5.97 -0.06
N SER A 101 8.23 6.93 0.03
CA SER A 101 8.49 8.37 0.05
C SER A 101 9.33 8.78 1.25
N MET A 102 9.07 8.23 2.44
CA MET A 102 9.89 8.44 3.64
C MET A 102 11.34 8.01 3.43
N ARG A 103 11.57 6.86 2.80
CA ARG A 103 12.92 6.34 2.51
C ARG A 103 13.64 7.16 1.43
N LEU A 104 12.91 7.87 0.58
CA LEU A 104 13.40 8.82 -0.41
C LEU A 104 13.53 10.24 0.14
N GLU A 105 13.33 10.43 1.45
CA GLU A 105 13.33 11.74 2.12
C GLU A 105 12.28 12.72 1.58
N ARG A 106 11.22 12.21 0.93
CA ARG A 106 10.09 12.98 0.41
C ARG A 106 9.01 13.10 1.49
N TYR A 107 9.35 13.77 2.58
CA TYR A 107 8.53 13.78 3.80
C TYR A 107 7.16 14.42 3.62
N ASP A 108 7.08 15.49 2.84
CA ASP A 108 5.79 16.14 2.55
C ASP A 108 4.85 15.22 1.77
N SER A 109 5.39 14.50 0.76
CA SER A 109 4.61 13.51 0.01
C SER A 109 4.11 12.40 0.93
N ALA A 110 4.95 11.89 1.82
CA ALA A 110 4.56 10.87 2.78
C ALA A 110 3.46 11.36 3.74
N ALA A 111 3.56 12.60 4.23
CA ALA A 111 2.55 13.20 5.10
C ALA A 111 1.18 13.36 4.39
N ILE A 112 1.19 13.69 3.09
CA ILE A 112 -0.02 13.74 2.25
C ILE A 112 -0.63 12.36 2.11
N ASP A 113 0.16 11.34 1.80
CA ASP A 113 -0.32 9.95 1.65
C ASP A 113 -0.93 9.43 2.95
N TYR A 114 -0.28 9.64 4.10
CA TYR A 114 -0.87 9.27 5.40
C TYR A 114 -2.13 10.06 5.71
N THR A 115 -2.26 11.30 5.25
CA THR A 115 -3.51 12.05 5.37
C THR A 115 -4.62 11.39 4.57
N ARG A 116 -4.33 10.93 3.34
CA ARG A 116 -5.29 10.19 2.51
C ARG A 116 -5.66 8.83 3.12
N ALA A 117 -4.69 8.11 3.68
CA ALA A 117 -4.97 6.87 4.40
C ALA A 117 -5.91 7.10 5.59
N LEU A 118 -5.73 8.19 6.36
CA LEU A 118 -6.58 8.57 7.49
C LEU A 118 -7.97 9.07 7.09
N GLU A 119 -8.15 9.62 5.90
CA GLU A 119 -9.48 9.96 5.36
C GLU A 119 -10.32 8.70 5.10
N ILE A 120 -9.67 7.53 4.93
CA ILE A 120 -10.31 6.24 4.69
C ILE A 120 -10.45 5.46 6.00
N ASP A 121 -9.39 5.41 6.82
CA ASP A 121 -9.33 4.71 8.11
C ASP A 121 -8.71 5.61 9.18
N ASP A 122 -9.55 6.39 9.87
CA ASP A 122 -9.15 7.31 10.93
C ASP A 122 -8.90 6.61 12.28
N ALA A 123 -9.26 5.33 12.39
CA ALA A 123 -9.04 4.53 13.59
C ALA A 123 -7.62 3.97 13.67
N ASN A 124 -6.90 3.94 12.58
CA ASN A 124 -5.55 3.39 12.53
C ASN A 124 -4.53 4.35 13.16
N ARG A 125 -4.11 4.01 14.40
CA ARG A 125 -3.15 4.82 15.17
C ARG A 125 -1.78 4.92 14.51
N ASP A 126 -1.39 3.92 13.69
CA ASP A 126 -0.09 3.88 13.06
C ASP A 126 -0.01 4.88 11.91
N TYR A 127 -1.10 5.12 11.18
CA TYR A 127 -1.16 6.20 10.18
C TYR A 127 -1.06 7.58 10.82
N TRP A 128 -1.72 7.82 11.98
CA TRP A 128 -1.57 9.05 12.74
C TRP A 128 -0.11 9.30 13.15
N TYR A 129 0.53 8.26 13.69
CA TYR A 129 1.93 8.34 14.11
C TYR A 129 2.87 8.59 12.92
N ASN A 130 2.71 7.84 11.83
CA ASN A 130 3.57 7.96 10.65
C ASN A 130 3.45 9.32 9.99
N ARG A 131 2.24 9.89 9.94
CA ARG A 131 2.06 11.26 9.49
C ARG A 131 2.82 12.26 10.36
N ALA A 132 2.66 12.17 11.68
CA ALA A 132 3.38 13.05 12.60
C ALA A 132 4.89 12.89 12.48
N TYR A 133 5.37 11.65 12.30
CA TYR A 133 6.78 11.36 12.08
C TYR A 133 7.29 11.95 10.75
N ALA A 134 6.53 11.83 9.67
CA ALA A 134 6.86 12.43 8.38
C ALA A 134 6.98 13.97 8.49
N ILE A 135 6.03 14.62 9.15
CA ILE A 135 6.03 16.06 9.40
C ILE A 135 7.26 16.48 10.22
N TYR A 136 7.60 15.70 11.26
CA TYR A 136 8.80 15.96 12.07
C TYR A 136 10.09 15.84 11.25
N MET A 137 10.20 14.82 10.43
CA MET A 137 11.35 14.63 9.53
C MET A 137 11.42 15.74 8.47
N GLY A 138 10.28 16.23 7.99
CA GLY A 138 10.16 17.38 7.09
C GLY A 138 10.57 18.71 7.71
N GLY A 139 10.68 18.79 9.04
CA GLY A 139 11.20 19.94 9.76
C GLY A 139 10.18 20.71 10.59
N ASP A 140 8.90 20.41 10.48
CA ASP A 140 7.87 21.08 11.27
C ASP A 140 7.65 20.37 12.63
N SER A 141 8.54 20.67 13.57
CA SER A 141 8.46 20.11 14.92
C SER A 141 7.24 20.62 15.71
N VAL A 142 6.72 21.80 15.38
CA VAL A 142 5.56 22.38 16.08
C VAL A 142 4.30 21.62 15.75
N VAL A 143 4.03 21.45 14.46
CA VAL A 143 2.86 20.68 14.00
C VAL A 143 2.98 19.21 14.38
N ALA A 144 4.17 18.61 14.24
CA ALA A 144 4.41 17.23 14.67
C ALA A 144 4.09 17.03 16.16
N ARG A 145 4.52 17.95 17.02
CA ARG A 145 4.23 17.93 18.46
C ARG A 145 2.74 17.98 18.75
N GLN A 146 2.02 18.89 18.10
CA GLN A 146 0.55 18.99 18.26
C GLN A 146 -0.15 17.68 17.89
N GLN A 147 0.29 17.04 16.80
CA GLN A 147 -0.27 15.74 16.38
C GLN A 147 0.05 14.63 17.37
N ILE A 148 1.29 14.57 17.88
CA ILE A 148 1.67 13.58 18.88
C ILE A 148 0.88 13.79 20.18
N ASP A 149 0.65 15.03 20.60
CA ASP A 149 -0.19 15.32 21.76
C ASP A 149 -1.64 14.84 21.58
N TYR A 150 -2.19 14.99 20.36
CA TYR A 150 -3.49 14.42 20.02
C TYR A 150 -3.48 12.89 20.08
N ILE A 151 -2.46 12.24 19.51
CA ILE A 151 -2.31 10.78 19.52
C ILE A 151 -2.24 10.25 20.94
N LEU A 152 -1.44 10.87 21.81
CA LEU A 152 -1.27 10.43 23.21
C LEU A 152 -2.51 10.68 24.08
N ARG A 153 -3.36 11.65 23.74
CA ARG A 153 -4.68 11.79 24.39
C ARG A 153 -5.62 10.66 24.03
N ARG A 154 -5.55 10.16 22.78
CA ARG A 154 -6.44 9.08 22.30
C ARG A 154 -5.89 7.69 22.65
N TRP A 155 -4.56 7.52 22.63
CA TRP A 155 -3.84 6.27 22.91
C TRP A 155 -2.64 6.53 23.85
N PRO A 156 -2.88 6.67 25.16
CA PRO A 156 -1.82 7.05 26.13
C PRO A 156 -0.66 6.05 26.19
N GLU A 157 -0.94 4.76 25.99
CA GLU A 157 0.04 3.66 26.08
C GLU A 157 0.82 3.46 24.77
N PHE A 158 0.66 4.35 23.77
CA PHE A 158 1.34 4.19 22.49
C PHE A 158 2.80 4.58 22.59
N GLN A 159 3.67 3.60 22.83
CA GLN A 159 5.08 3.79 23.13
C GLN A 159 5.85 4.56 22.03
N GLN A 160 5.54 4.31 20.76
CA GLN A 160 6.18 5.00 19.64
C GLN A 160 5.87 6.50 19.67
N ALA A 161 4.64 6.87 19.99
CA ALA A 161 4.26 8.27 20.13
C ALA A 161 4.94 8.94 21.32
N GLN A 162 5.05 8.24 22.46
CA GLN A 162 5.80 8.71 23.62
C GLN A 162 7.28 8.92 23.28
N TRP A 163 7.88 7.97 22.55
CA TRP A 163 9.25 8.09 22.08
C TRP A 163 9.44 9.31 21.15
N LEU A 164 8.58 9.45 20.14
CA LEU A 164 8.66 10.59 19.20
C LEU A 164 8.45 11.91 19.93
N ARG A 165 7.53 11.98 20.90
CA ARG A 165 7.35 13.14 21.75
C ARG A 165 8.65 13.54 22.45
N SER A 166 9.34 12.55 23.05
CA SER A 166 10.61 12.78 23.74
C SER A 166 11.73 13.27 22.80
N MET A 167 11.72 12.82 21.54
CA MET A 167 12.67 13.27 20.51
C MET A 167 12.41 14.73 20.12
N ILE A 168 11.15 15.09 19.92
CA ILE A 168 10.73 16.46 19.60
C ILE A 168 11.11 17.41 20.75
N ASP A 169 10.83 17.03 22.01
CA ASP A 169 11.11 17.85 23.18
C ASP A 169 12.62 18.08 23.41
N ARG A 170 13.46 17.13 22.98
CA ARG A 170 14.92 17.25 23.03
C ARG A 170 15.52 17.94 21.79
N GLY A 171 14.71 18.27 20.79
CA GLY A 171 15.18 18.85 19.53
C GLY A 171 16.10 17.93 18.71
N VAL A 172 16.01 16.60 18.91
CA VAL A 172 16.87 15.62 18.25
C VAL A 172 16.18 15.05 17.04
N ARG A 173 16.65 15.34 15.84
CA ARG A 173 16.19 14.66 14.63
C ARG A 173 16.95 13.36 14.44
N PRO A 174 16.26 12.21 14.25
CA PRO A 174 16.91 10.98 13.85
C PRO A 174 17.59 11.16 12.49
N ALA A 175 18.76 10.57 12.30
CA ALA A 175 19.37 10.55 10.97
C ALA A 175 18.47 9.73 10.02
N PRO A 176 18.30 10.15 8.74
CA PRO A 176 17.42 9.46 7.79
C PRO A 176 17.71 7.98 7.62
N SER A 177 18.99 7.59 7.71
CA SER A 177 19.45 6.20 7.63
C SER A 177 19.21 5.36 8.89
N LYS A 178 18.81 5.99 9.98
CA LYS A 178 18.53 5.35 11.29
C LYS A 178 17.07 5.51 11.70
N ALA A 179 16.13 5.57 10.76
CA ALA A 179 14.76 5.21 11.10
C ALA A 179 14.83 3.88 11.85
N PRO A 180 14.17 3.74 13.03
CA PRO A 180 14.29 2.56 13.83
C PRO A 180 14.10 1.36 12.91
N SER A 181 15.12 0.48 12.89
CA SER A 181 15.01 -0.80 12.17
C SER A 181 13.77 -1.44 12.75
N VAL A 182 12.71 -1.44 11.97
CA VAL A 182 11.45 -2.06 12.34
C VAL A 182 11.79 -3.48 12.77
N PRO A 183 11.46 -3.92 13.99
CA PRO A 183 11.71 -5.27 14.38
C PRO A 183 11.11 -6.19 13.33
N ALA A 184 11.90 -7.18 12.88
CA ALA A 184 11.59 -8.07 11.77
C ALA A 184 10.33 -8.95 11.97
N LYS A 185 9.60 -8.74 13.05
CA LYS A 185 8.33 -9.41 13.37
C LYS A 185 7.26 -8.37 13.70
N GLY A 186 6.39 -8.12 12.77
CA GLY A 186 5.03 -7.69 13.05
C GLY A 186 4.73 -6.21 13.02
N PHE A 187 5.66 -5.31 12.70
CA PHE A 187 5.39 -3.88 12.89
C PHE A 187 4.95 -3.10 11.64
N TRP A 188 5.19 -3.60 10.44
CA TRP A 188 4.86 -2.90 9.18
C TRP A 188 4.62 -3.86 8.01
N LEU A 189 4.03 -5.01 8.29
CA LEU A 189 3.38 -5.75 7.21
C LEU A 189 1.96 -5.19 7.13
N PRO A 190 1.58 -4.51 6.05
CA PRO A 190 0.17 -4.43 5.74
C PRO A 190 -0.34 -5.88 5.81
N THR A 191 -1.32 -6.14 6.67
CA THR A 191 -2.03 -7.42 6.63
C THR A 191 -2.51 -7.55 5.20
N LEU A 192 -1.91 -8.48 4.44
CA LEU A 192 -2.34 -8.73 3.07
C LEU A 192 -3.85 -8.85 3.10
N PRO A 193 -4.61 -8.04 2.35
CA PRO A 193 -6.05 -8.13 2.36
C PRO A 193 -6.40 -9.59 2.10
N LYS A 194 -7.09 -10.23 3.05
CA LYS A 194 -7.68 -11.55 2.80
C LYS A 194 -8.54 -11.35 1.58
N LEU A 195 -8.27 -12.10 0.51
CA LEU A 195 -9.15 -12.20 -0.63
C LEU A 195 -10.53 -12.61 -0.08
N SER A 196 -11.37 -11.62 0.21
CA SER A 196 -12.79 -11.85 0.31
C SER A 196 -13.22 -12.24 -1.10
N ASP A 197 -13.85 -13.39 -1.21
CA ASP A 197 -14.46 -13.83 -2.46
C ASP A 197 -15.19 -12.66 -3.12
N GLU A 198 -14.94 -12.46 -4.41
CA GLU A 198 -15.34 -11.36 -5.28
C GLU A 198 -16.86 -11.18 -5.44
N THR A 199 -17.68 -11.48 -4.43
CA THR A 199 -19.14 -11.48 -4.56
C THR A 199 -19.89 -10.44 -3.73
N ASP A 200 -19.23 -9.56 -2.95
CA ASP A 200 -20.02 -8.68 -2.05
C ASP A 200 -19.51 -7.24 -1.85
N HIS A 201 -19.01 -6.60 -2.89
CA HIS A 201 -18.77 -5.15 -2.86
C HIS A 201 -19.64 -4.42 -3.88
N GLN A 202 -20.96 -4.48 -3.69
CA GLN A 202 -21.82 -3.39 -4.14
C GLN A 202 -21.64 -2.22 -3.16
N PRO A 203 -21.24 -1.02 -3.62
CA PRO A 203 -21.23 0.16 -2.77
C PRO A 203 -22.65 0.42 -2.31
N LYS A 204 -22.89 0.32 -1.01
CA LYS A 204 -24.13 0.83 -0.39
C LYS A 204 -24.09 2.35 -0.54
N THR A 205 -24.66 2.85 -1.63
CA THR A 205 -24.95 4.27 -1.78
C THR A 205 -26.02 4.66 -0.78
N HIS A 206 -25.60 5.03 0.40
CA HIS A 206 -26.47 5.73 1.34
C HIS A 206 -26.41 7.21 0.98
N ASN A 207 -27.33 7.64 0.11
CA ASN A 207 -27.54 9.05 -0.18
C ASN A 207 -28.62 9.58 0.80
N PRO A 208 -28.27 10.42 1.81
CA PRO A 208 -29.22 10.91 2.79
C PRO A 208 -30.09 12.08 2.31
N LEU A 209 -30.08 12.43 1.02
CA LEU A 209 -30.75 13.63 0.51
C LEU A 209 -32.08 13.40 -0.26
N MET A 210 -32.68 12.20 -0.17
CA MET A 210 -33.99 11.94 -0.81
C MET A 210 -35.07 11.52 0.19
N GLN A 211 -35.24 12.26 1.32
CA GLN A 211 -36.47 12.23 2.09
C GLN A 211 -36.88 13.65 2.46
N LYS A 212 -37.48 14.36 1.54
CA LYS A 212 -38.43 15.43 1.79
C LYS A 212 -39.38 15.54 0.59
N LYS A 213 -40.48 14.81 0.63
CA LYS A 213 -41.81 15.23 0.22
C LYS A 213 -42.82 14.27 0.83
#